data_4a4f7ced54aba9f4455c63484c9423bb
#
_entry.id   4a4f7ced54aba9f4455c63484c9423bb
#
_cell.length_a   1.000
_cell.length_b   1.000
_cell.length_c   1.000
_cell.angle_alpha   90.00
_cell.angle_beta   90.00
_cell.angle_gamma   90.00
#
_symmetry.space_group_name_H-M   'P 1'
#
loop_
_entity.id
_entity.type
_entity.pdbx_description
1 polymer ?
#
loop_
_entity_poly.entity_id
_entity_poly.type
_entity_poly.pdbx_seq_one_letter_code
_entity_poly.pdbx_strand_id
1 'polypeptide(L)'
;PNNPTILENRASLYSELGETEKALNDYDALLIVEPTNEEALYCRGLIYIQKKNYIWAEQDFDKILEMNEKSVRARLGHAILEKMRGNYEESERIFNYLISQMPRDWLLYEGRADVYFMMGKNARAMADINKVFIESTPSASLYVLRGKVKLAQYEKESAAKDFLKAQEMGYDQTIIDELMKMTK
;
A
#
# COMPACT_ATOMS: atom_id res chain seq x y z
N PRO A 1 -12.23 29.73 3.83
CA PRO A 1 -12.63 28.35 4.02
C PRO A 1 -11.94 27.41 3.02
N ASN A 2 -11.44 27.93 1.85
CA ASN A 2 -10.85 27.11 0.78
C ASN A 2 -9.33 27.32 0.65
N ASN A 3 -8.63 27.42 1.76
CA ASN A 3 -7.16 27.46 1.73
C ASN A 3 -6.63 26.07 1.38
N PRO A 4 -5.86 25.89 0.28
CA PRO A 4 -5.35 24.61 -0.17
C PRO A 4 -4.60 23.84 0.91
N THR A 5 -3.69 24.49 1.63
CA THR A 5 -2.90 23.86 2.69
C THR A 5 -3.77 23.33 3.84
N ILE A 6 -4.85 24.07 4.19
CA ILE A 6 -5.77 23.60 5.24
C ILE A 6 -6.57 22.41 4.75
N LEU A 7 -7.04 22.42 3.50
CA LEU A 7 -7.76 21.30 2.90
C LEU A 7 -6.89 20.06 2.84
N GLU A 8 -5.65 20.19 2.38
CA GLU A 8 -4.69 19.09 2.28
C GLU A 8 -4.40 18.44 3.64
N ASN A 9 -4.02 19.27 4.63
CA ASN A 9 -3.72 18.78 5.98
C ASN A 9 -4.95 18.11 6.62
N ARG A 10 -6.14 18.68 6.43
CA ARG A 10 -7.37 18.12 7.00
C ARG A 10 -7.78 16.82 6.31
N ALA A 11 -7.64 16.75 4.98
CA ALA A 11 -7.89 15.53 4.22
C ALA A 11 -6.97 14.39 4.64
N SER A 12 -5.67 14.69 4.82
CA SER A 12 -4.68 13.71 5.32
C SER A 12 -5.07 13.19 6.71
N LEU A 13 -5.40 14.10 7.63
CA LEU A 13 -5.86 13.72 8.97
C LEU A 13 -7.12 12.86 8.95
N TYR A 14 -8.11 13.22 8.12
CA TYR A 14 -9.32 12.40 7.95
C TYR A 14 -8.99 11.02 7.38
N SER A 15 -8.03 10.92 6.45
CA SER A 15 -7.57 9.64 5.92
C SER A 15 -6.94 8.77 7.01
N GLU A 16 -6.08 9.35 7.86
CA GLU A 16 -5.45 8.64 9.00
C GLU A 16 -6.49 8.17 10.03
N LEU A 17 -7.54 8.94 10.26
CA LEU A 17 -8.64 8.59 11.16
C LEU A 17 -9.65 7.61 10.54
N GLY A 18 -9.47 7.21 9.29
CA GLY A 18 -10.41 6.34 8.56
C GLY A 18 -11.71 7.03 8.17
N GLU A 19 -11.80 8.38 8.30
CA GLU A 19 -12.97 9.17 7.93
C GLU A 19 -12.98 9.45 6.42
N THR A 20 -13.05 8.39 5.63
CA THR A 20 -12.84 8.34 4.18
C THR A 20 -13.69 9.35 3.40
N GLU A 21 -14.97 9.51 3.75
CA GLU A 21 -15.87 10.45 3.04
C GLU A 21 -15.47 11.91 3.28
N LYS A 22 -15.03 12.24 4.50
CA LYS A 22 -14.56 13.60 4.80
C LYS A 22 -13.24 13.89 4.07
N ALA A 23 -12.34 12.90 4.02
CA ALA A 23 -11.10 13.02 3.28
C ALA A 23 -11.36 13.27 1.78
N LEU A 24 -12.27 12.51 1.16
CA LEU A 24 -12.65 12.70 -0.25
C LEU A 24 -13.19 14.10 -0.51
N ASN A 25 -14.10 14.58 0.34
CA ASN A 25 -14.69 15.92 0.19
C ASN A 25 -13.63 17.02 0.22
N ASP A 26 -12.62 16.88 1.08
CA ASP A 26 -11.54 17.85 1.19
C ASP A 26 -10.56 17.76 0.01
N TYR A 27 -10.21 16.55 -0.45
CA TYR A 27 -9.40 16.39 -1.67
C TYR A 27 -10.15 16.90 -2.92
N ASP A 28 -11.45 16.67 -3.03
CA ASP A 28 -12.26 17.21 -4.12
C ASP A 28 -12.28 18.75 -4.10
N ALA A 29 -12.46 19.35 -2.92
CA ALA A 29 -12.41 20.81 -2.76
C ALA A 29 -11.00 21.37 -3.08
N LEU A 30 -9.93 20.66 -2.70
CA LEU A 30 -8.56 21.03 -3.02
C LEU A 30 -8.33 20.98 -4.54
N LEU A 31 -8.77 19.93 -5.20
CA LEU A 31 -8.58 19.74 -6.65
C LEU A 31 -9.44 20.66 -7.51
N ILE A 32 -10.47 21.32 -6.94
CA ILE A 32 -11.15 22.44 -7.60
C ILE A 32 -10.25 23.67 -7.65
N VAL A 33 -9.47 23.93 -6.58
CA VAL A 33 -8.57 25.09 -6.49
C VAL A 33 -7.23 24.83 -7.16
N GLU A 34 -6.70 23.63 -6.96
CA GLU A 34 -5.41 23.15 -7.49
C GLU A 34 -5.60 21.84 -8.27
N PRO A 35 -6.08 21.91 -9.52
CA PRO A 35 -6.41 20.71 -10.31
C PRO A 35 -5.23 19.79 -10.62
N THR A 36 -4.00 20.27 -10.40
CA THR A 36 -2.74 19.57 -10.67
C THR A 36 -1.98 19.22 -9.40
N ASN A 37 -2.61 19.31 -8.22
CA ASN A 37 -1.99 18.91 -6.96
C ASN A 37 -1.76 17.39 -6.93
N GLU A 38 -0.48 16.99 -7.13
CA GLU A 38 -0.09 15.57 -7.25
C GLU A 38 -0.41 14.77 -5.98
N GLU A 39 -0.19 15.38 -4.79
CA GLU A 39 -0.50 14.74 -3.51
C GLU A 39 -1.99 14.43 -3.37
N ALA A 40 -2.83 15.43 -3.68
CA ALA A 40 -4.28 15.27 -3.59
C ALA A 40 -4.81 14.21 -4.57
N LEU A 41 -4.33 14.22 -5.81
CA LEU A 41 -4.68 13.19 -6.80
C LEU A 41 -4.26 11.81 -6.32
N TYR A 42 -3.02 11.66 -5.85
CA TYR A 42 -2.51 10.37 -5.39
C TYR A 42 -3.32 9.84 -4.18
N CYS A 43 -3.50 10.67 -3.15
CA CYS A 43 -4.24 10.28 -1.94
C CYS A 43 -5.69 9.96 -2.24
N ARG A 44 -6.37 10.75 -3.11
CA ARG A 44 -7.73 10.47 -3.54
C ARG A 44 -7.82 9.17 -4.33
N GLY A 45 -6.86 8.91 -5.22
CA GLY A 45 -6.75 7.66 -5.95
C GLY A 45 -6.61 6.45 -5.03
N LEU A 46 -5.81 6.53 -3.96
CA LEU A 46 -5.70 5.46 -2.96
C LEU A 46 -7.03 5.23 -2.22
N ILE A 47 -7.76 6.29 -1.88
CA ILE A 47 -9.10 6.18 -1.28
C ILE A 47 -10.06 5.49 -2.26
N TYR A 48 -10.03 5.85 -3.54
CA TYR A 48 -10.85 5.19 -4.55
C TYR A 48 -10.51 3.69 -4.68
N ILE A 49 -9.25 3.29 -4.55
CA ILE A 49 -8.86 1.87 -4.48
C ILE A 49 -9.54 1.18 -3.28
N GLN A 50 -9.48 1.77 -2.09
CA GLN A 50 -10.12 1.22 -0.88
C GLN A 50 -11.64 1.04 -1.08
N LYS A 51 -12.28 1.99 -1.78
CA LYS A 51 -13.71 1.94 -2.14
C LYS A 51 -14.01 1.02 -3.34
N LYS A 52 -13.01 0.37 -3.93
CA LYS A 52 -13.09 -0.45 -5.15
C LYS A 52 -13.55 0.33 -6.39
N ASN A 53 -13.41 1.65 -6.38
CA ASN A 53 -13.70 2.53 -7.50
C ASN A 53 -12.47 2.67 -8.41
N TYR A 54 -12.06 1.57 -9.02
CA TYR A 54 -10.80 1.46 -9.73
C TYR A 54 -10.67 2.40 -10.93
N ILE A 55 -11.79 2.73 -11.59
CA ILE A 55 -11.81 3.68 -12.72
C ILE A 55 -11.40 5.09 -12.26
N TRP A 56 -11.95 5.56 -11.14
CA TRP A 56 -11.61 6.87 -10.60
C TRP A 56 -10.18 6.93 -10.09
N ALA A 57 -9.70 5.84 -9.46
CA ALA A 57 -8.30 5.75 -9.04
C ALA A 57 -7.33 5.84 -10.24
N GLU A 58 -7.63 5.13 -11.33
CA GLU A 58 -6.84 5.17 -12.57
C GLU A 58 -6.78 6.57 -13.17
N GLN A 59 -7.93 7.25 -13.27
CA GLN A 59 -7.99 8.63 -13.79
C GLN A 59 -7.12 9.59 -12.97
N ASP A 60 -7.09 9.46 -11.64
CA ASP A 60 -6.25 10.29 -10.80
C ASP A 60 -4.76 10.02 -11.04
N PHE A 61 -4.35 8.76 -11.13
CA PHE A 61 -2.96 8.40 -11.39
C PHE A 61 -2.53 8.74 -12.82
N ASP A 62 -3.39 8.55 -13.82
CA ASP A 62 -3.14 8.94 -15.20
C ASP A 62 -2.93 10.44 -15.31
N LYS A 63 -3.75 11.23 -14.62
CA LYS A 63 -3.61 12.68 -14.58
C LYS A 63 -2.25 13.13 -14.01
N ILE A 64 -1.73 12.42 -13.01
CA ILE A 64 -0.36 12.68 -12.52
C ILE A 64 0.67 12.34 -13.61
N LEU A 65 0.51 11.22 -14.33
CA LEU A 65 1.43 10.83 -15.41
C LEU A 65 1.38 11.78 -16.60
N GLU A 66 0.22 12.37 -16.92
CA GLU A 66 0.09 13.41 -17.95
C GLU A 66 0.94 14.66 -17.62
N MET A 67 1.02 15.02 -16.33
CA MET A 67 1.83 16.15 -15.84
C MET A 67 3.31 15.80 -15.71
N ASN A 68 3.59 14.58 -15.29
CA ASN A 68 4.94 14.07 -15.04
C ASN A 68 4.99 12.56 -15.38
N GLU A 69 5.38 12.27 -16.63
CA GLU A 69 5.51 10.88 -17.11
C GLU A 69 6.43 10.00 -16.26
N LYS A 70 7.33 10.62 -15.47
CA LYS A 70 8.27 9.90 -14.61
C LYS A 70 7.84 9.84 -13.15
N SER A 71 6.63 10.29 -12.81
CA SER A 71 6.14 10.26 -11.44
C SER A 71 6.20 8.84 -10.87
N VAL A 72 7.06 8.68 -9.87
CA VAL A 72 7.18 7.45 -9.10
C VAL A 72 5.89 7.17 -8.34
N ARG A 73 5.29 8.22 -7.79
CA ARG A 73 4.07 8.15 -7.00
C ARG A 73 2.90 7.62 -7.83
N ALA A 74 2.70 8.15 -9.04
CA ALA A 74 1.66 7.67 -9.93
C ALA A 74 1.87 6.21 -10.35
N ARG A 75 3.12 5.84 -10.67
CA ARG A 75 3.43 4.43 -10.98
C ARG A 75 3.22 3.51 -9.79
N LEU A 76 3.54 3.95 -8.57
CA LEU A 76 3.23 3.20 -7.36
C LEU A 76 1.71 3.04 -7.18
N GLY A 77 0.95 4.11 -7.42
CA GLY A 77 -0.51 4.06 -7.43
C GLY A 77 -1.05 3.01 -8.42
N HIS A 78 -0.54 3.00 -9.66
CA HIS A 78 -0.88 1.98 -10.64
C HIS A 78 -0.48 0.56 -10.21
N ALA A 79 0.69 0.37 -9.61
CA ALA A 79 1.10 -0.94 -9.11
C ALA A 79 0.12 -1.48 -8.05
N ILE A 80 -0.32 -0.61 -7.13
CA ILE A 80 -1.32 -0.95 -6.12
C ILE A 80 -2.68 -1.22 -6.76
N LEU A 81 -3.10 -0.39 -7.72
CA LEU A 81 -4.35 -0.55 -8.45
C LEU A 81 -4.41 -1.90 -9.18
N GLU A 82 -3.36 -2.24 -9.93
CA GLU A 82 -3.29 -3.51 -10.67
C GLU A 82 -3.28 -4.73 -9.74
N LYS A 83 -2.59 -4.64 -8.59
CA LYS A 83 -2.69 -5.65 -7.53
C LYS A 83 -4.14 -5.84 -7.07
N MET A 84 -4.87 -4.75 -6.81
CA MET A 84 -6.26 -4.81 -6.33
C MET A 84 -7.26 -5.25 -7.38
N ARG A 85 -6.95 -5.08 -8.67
CA ARG A 85 -7.68 -5.66 -9.81
C ARG A 85 -7.42 -7.15 -10.00
N GLY A 86 -6.37 -7.70 -9.37
CA GLY A 86 -5.93 -9.07 -9.58
C GLY A 86 -4.95 -9.25 -10.74
N ASN A 87 -4.50 -8.15 -11.37
CA ASN A 87 -3.52 -8.14 -12.46
C ASN A 87 -2.10 -8.19 -11.89
N TYR A 88 -1.78 -9.28 -11.20
CA TYR A 88 -0.56 -9.39 -10.40
C TYR A 88 0.72 -9.32 -11.24
N GLU A 89 0.72 -9.84 -12.46
CA GLU A 89 1.86 -9.79 -13.37
C GLU A 89 2.20 -8.36 -13.76
N GLU A 90 1.19 -7.53 -14.04
CA GLU A 90 1.40 -6.12 -14.34
C GLU A 90 1.88 -5.36 -13.12
N SER A 91 1.30 -5.61 -11.95
CA SER A 91 1.77 -5.04 -10.69
C SER A 91 3.24 -5.41 -10.41
N GLU A 92 3.63 -6.71 -10.57
CA GLU A 92 5.02 -7.17 -10.46
C GLU A 92 5.94 -6.38 -11.42
N ARG A 93 5.52 -6.19 -12.67
CA ARG A 93 6.29 -5.46 -13.69
C ARG A 93 6.56 -4.03 -13.27
N ILE A 94 5.55 -3.33 -12.76
CA ILE A 94 5.67 -1.94 -12.31
C ILE A 94 6.60 -1.86 -11.08
N PHE A 95 6.43 -2.74 -10.08
CA PHE A 95 7.33 -2.78 -8.92
C PHE A 95 8.77 -3.08 -9.33
N ASN A 96 9.01 -3.99 -10.27
CA ASN A 96 10.35 -4.29 -10.78
C ASN A 96 10.99 -3.05 -11.41
N TYR A 97 10.23 -2.30 -12.20
CA TYR A 97 10.69 -1.03 -12.76
C TYR A 97 11.05 -0.03 -11.65
N LEU A 98 10.15 0.20 -10.70
CA LEU A 98 10.37 1.15 -9.60
C LEU A 98 11.60 0.78 -8.75
N ILE A 99 11.77 -0.50 -8.42
CA ILE A 99 12.92 -1.01 -7.68
C ILE A 99 14.23 -0.81 -8.47
N SER A 100 14.20 -0.93 -9.81
CA SER A 100 15.37 -0.65 -10.64
C SER A 100 15.80 0.81 -10.59
N GLN A 101 14.85 1.74 -10.42
CA GLN A 101 15.12 3.18 -10.27
C GLN A 101 15.51 3.57 -8.84
N MET A 102 14.92 2.90 -7.85
CA MET A 102 15.08 3.21 -6.43
C MET A 102 15.39 1.94 -5.62
N PRO A 103 16.59 1.35 -5.77
CA PRO A 103 16.90 0.04 -5.19
C PRO A 103 17.01 0.03 -3.65
N ARG A 104 16.93 1.19 -3.00
CA ARG A 104 16.94 1.35 -1.54
C ARG A 104 15.60 1.82 -0.97
N ASP A 105 14.57 1.91 -1.78
CA ASP A 105 13.21 2.15 -1.29
C ASP A 105 12.57 0.83 -0.86
N TRP A 106 12.62 0.56 0.43
CA TRP A 106 12.17 -0.71 1.02
C TRP A 106 10.67 -0.92 0.93
N LEU A 107 9.86 0.15 0.83
CA LEU A 107 8.41 0.06 0.64
C LEU A 107 8.05 -0.61 -0.69
N LEU A 108 8.89 -0.44 -1.72
CA LEU A 108 8.69 -1.10 -3.01
C LEU A 108 8.88 -2.62 -2.91
N TYR A 109 9.82 -3.08 -2.08
CA TYR A 109 10.02 -4.51 -1.82
C TYR A 109 8.87 -5.08 -0.98
N GLU A 110 8.36 -4.33 0.01
CA GLU A 110 7.16 -4.74 0.76
C GLU A 110 5.96 -4.90 -0.18
N GLY A 111 5.73 -3.91 -1.05
CA GLY A 111 4.65 -3.96 -2.05
C GLY A 111 4.78 -5.14 -3.01
N ARG A 112 5.99 -5.40 -3.52
CA ARG A 112 6.23 -6.54 -4.42
C ARG A 112 6.13 -7.89 -3.70
N ALA A 113 6.57 -7.97 -2.45
CA ALA A 113 6.41 -9.17 -1.64
C ALA A 113 4.93 -9.54 -1.45
N ASP A 114 4.07 -8.53 -1.23
CA ASP A 114 2.63 -8.75 -1.13
C ASP A 114 2.04 -9.26 -2.47
N VAL A 115 2.48 -8.69 -3.60
CA VAL A 115 2.11 -9.20 -4.94
C VAL A 115 2.57 -10.65 -5.12
N TYR A 116 3.80 -10.99 -4.77
CA TYR A 116 4.30 -12.37 -4.85
C TYR A 116 3.49 -13.32 -3.96
N PHE A 117 3.11 -12.90 -2.77
CA PHE A 117 2.26 -13.68 -1.89
C PHE A 117 0.88 -13.94 -2.55
N MET A 118 0.25 -12.91 -3.11
CA MET A 118 -1.03 -13.05 -3.83
C MET A 118 -0.94 -13.98 -5.05
N MET A 119 0.24 -14.05 -5.69
CA MET A 119 0.54 -15.00 -6.78
C MET A 119 0.86 -16.43 -6.29
N GLY A 120 0.92 -16.68 -4.98
CA GLY A 120 1.40 -17.94 -4.42
C GLY A 120 2.91 -18.17 -4.56
N LYS A 121 3.67 -17.16 -4.99
CA LYS A 121 5.14 -17.20 -5.16
C LYS A 121 5.86 -16.98 -3.82
N ASN A 122 5.56 -17.83 -2.81
CA ASN A 122 5.97 -17.65 -1.41
C ASN A 122 7.50 -17.49 -1.24
N ALA A 123 8.32 -18.22 -2.01
CA ALA A 123 9.77 -18.10 -1.95
C ALA A 123 10.26 -16.70 -2.39
N ARG A 124 9.65 -16.11 -3.42
CA ARG A 124 9.99 -14.75 -3.88
C ARG A 124 9.52 -13.71 -2.89
N ALA A 125 8.30 -13.87 -2.35
CA ALA A 125 7.79 -13.01 -1.29
C ALA A 125 8.74 -12.99 -0.09
N MET A 126 9.19 -14.16 0.37
CA MET A 126 10.12 -14.27 1.49
C MET A 126 11.50 -13.66 1.19
N ALA A 127 11.98 -13.74 -0.06
CA ALA A 127 13.24 -13.11 -0.46
C ALA A 127 13.19 -11.58 -0.33
N ASP A 128 12.09 -10.94 -0.80
CA ASP A 128 11.89 -9.49 -0.66
C ASP A 128 11.70 -9.10 0.81
N ILE A 129 10.89 -9.84 1.55
CA ILE A 129 10.69 -9.62 2.99
C ILE A 129 12.02 -9.67 3.75
N ASN A 130 12.82 -10.71 3.55
CA ASN A 130 14.10 -10.86 4.24
C ASN A 130 15.06 -9.73 3.90
N LYS A 131 15.04 -9.24 2.66
CA LYS A 131 15.85 -8.08 2.26
C LYS A 131 15.49 -6.85 3.08
N VAL A 132 14.20 -6.56 3.28
CA VAL A 132 13.74 -5.44 4.12
C VAL A 132 14.14 -5.65 5.58
N PHE A 133 14.02 -6.87 6.11
CA PHE A 133 14.42 -7.18 7.49
C PHE A 133 15.90 -7.00 7.77
N ILE A 134 16.76 -7.20 6.76
CA ILE A 134 18.22 -7.05 6.89
C ILE A 134 18.64 -5.58 6.75
N GLU A 135 18.01 -4.84 5.83
CA GLU A 135 18.50 -3.54 5.38
C GLU A 135 17.71 -2.35 5.99
N SER A 136 16.59 -2.63 6.66
CA SER A 136 15.69 -1.60 7.18
C SER A 136 15.01 -2.02 8.48
N THR A 137 14.22 -1.12 9.07
CA THR A 137 13.33 -1.42 10.19
C THR A 137 11.98 -1.89 9.63
N PRO A 138 11.60 -3.18 9.84
CA PRO A 138 10.35 -3.71 9.30
C PRO A 138 9.12 -3.03 9.90
N SER A 139 8.10 -2.80 9.07
CA SER A 139 6.79 -2.32 9.50
C SER A 139 5.95 -3.42 10.19
N ALA A 140 4.93 -3.04 10.95
CA ALA A 140 3.97 -4.00 11.52
C ALA A 140 3.27 -4.82 10.42
N SER A 141 2.92 -4.16 9.30
CA SER A 141 2.32 -4.82 8.13
C SER A 141 3.25 -5.86 7.49
N LEU A 142 4.55 -5.60 7.47
CA LEU A 142 5.53 -6.56 6.95
C LEU A 142 5.66 -7.80 7.84
N TYR A 143 5.58 -7.65 9.16
CA TYR A 143 5.48 -8.81 10.08
C TYR A 143 4.22 -9.62 9.78
N VAL A 144 3.06 -8.97 9.58
CA VAL A 144 1.83 -9.67 9.18
C VAL A 144 2.01 -10.42 7.86
N LEU A 145 2.59 -9.77 6.85
CA LEU A 145 2.84 -10.41 5.56
C LEU A 145 3.77 -11.61 5.71
N ARG A 146 4.88 -11.49 6.46
CA ARG A 146 5.79 -12.60 6.73
C ARG A 146 5.09 -13.77 7.43
N GLY A 147 4.28 -13.47 8.42
CA GLY A 147 3.47 -14.47 9.12
C GLY A 147 2.50 -15.20 8.19
N LYS A 148 1.83 -14.47 7.27
CA LYS A 148 0.97 -15.08 6.26
C LYS A 148 1.74 -15.99 5.31
N VAL A 149 2.92 -15.57 4.84
CA VAL A 149 3.79 -16.40 3.99
C VAL A 149 4.21 -17.67 4.73
N LYS A 150 4.60 -17.57 6.00
CA LYS A 150 4.95 -18.72 6.85
C LYS A 150 3.78 -19.67 7.07
N LEU A 151 2.56 -19.14 7.29
CA LEU A 151 1.36 -19.98 7.35
C LEU A 151 1.13 -20.78 6.07
N ALA A 152 1.31 -20.14 4.92
CA ALA A 152 1.21 -20.81 3.63
C ALA A 152 2.29 -21.90 3.42
N GLN A 153 3.37 -21.86 4.21
CA GLN A 153 4.44 -22.86 4.27
C GLN A 153 4.29 -23.85 5.44
N TYR A 154 3.14 -23.82 6.14
CA TYR A 154 2.85 -24.65 7.32
C TYR A 154 3.73 -24.39 8.54
N GLU A 155 4.42 -23.24 8.60
CA GLU A 155 5.27 -22.84 9.73
C GLU A 155 4.45 -22.08 10.80
N LYS A 156 3.47 -22.74 11.39
CA LYS A 156 2.46 -22.13 12.27
C LYS A 156 3.05 -21.39 13.48
N GLU A 157 3.99 -22.01 14.20
CA GLU A 157 4.62 -21.39 15.38
C GLU A 157 5.41 -20.12 15.02
N SER A 158 6.13 -20.17 13.90
CA SER A 158 6.91 -19.04 13.42
C SER A 158 6.00 -17.90 12.93
N ALA A 159 4.86 -18.24 12.29
CA ALA A 159 3.85 -17.28 11.90
C ALA A 159 3.22 -16.59 13.12
N ALA A 160 2.87 -17.36 14.16
CA ALA A 160 2.31 -16.80 15.40
C ALA A 160 3.25 -15.77 16.05
N LYS A 161 4.56 -16.01 16.06
CA LYS A 161 5.54 -15.04 16.58
C LYS A 161 5.54 -13.74 15.79
N ASP A 162 5.40 -13.80 14.48
CA ASP A 162 5.32 -12.61 13.63
C ASP A 162 4.02 -11.83 13.88
N PHE A 163 2.89 -12.50 14.03
CA PHE A 163 1.62 -11.84 14.36
C PHE A 163 1.64 -11.16 15.72
N LEU A 164 2.20 -11.82 16.73
CA LEU A 164 2.39 -11.19 18.06
C LEU A 164 3.30 -9.97 17.97
N LYS A 165 4.36 -10.03 17.16
CA LYS A 165 5.24 -8.87 16.97
C LYS A 165 4.52 -7.71 16.28
N ALA A 166 3.70 -7.98 15.29
CA ALA A 166 2.86 -6.95 14.64
C ALA A 166 1.87 -6.33 15.65
N GLN A 167 1.27 -7.14 16.53
CA GLN A 167 0.40 -6.68 17.61
C GLN A 167 1.12 -5.72 18.57
N GLU A 168 2.33 -6.09 19.02
CA GLU A 168 3.15 -5.22 19.88
C GLU A 168 3.47 -3.87 19.22
N MET A 169 3.52 -3.83 17.88
CA MET A 169 3.75 -2.63 17.08
C MET A 169 2.46 -1.84 16.77
N GLY A 170 1.31 -2.25 17.34
CA GLY A 170 0.04 -1.54 17.21
C GLY A 170 -0.77 -1.92 15.97
N TYR A 171 -0.51 -3.08 15.33
CA TYR A 171 -1.37 -3.55 14.25
C TYR A 171 -2.78 -3.90 14.79
N ASP A 172 -3.79 -3.81 13.91
CA ASP A 172 -5.21 -4.02 14.28
C ASP A 172 -5.41 -5.37 14.98
N GLN A 173 -5.91 -5.29 16.24
CA GLN A 173 -6.10 -6.44 17.12
C GLN A 173 -7.08 -7.46 16.55
N THR A 174 -8.16 -7.00 15.90
CA THR A 174 -9.19 -7.87 15.33
C THR A 174 -8.61 -8.75 14.23
N ILE A 175 -7.77 -8.14 13.37
CA ILE A 175 -7.09 -8.85 12.29
C ILE A 175 -6.09 -9.86 12.87
N ILE A 176 -5.32 -9.46 13.88
CA ILE A 176 -4.36 -10.37 14.53
C ILE A 176 -5.09 -11.57 15.17
N ASP A 177 -6.20 -11.35 15.86
CA ASP A 177 -6.97 -12.43 16.48
C ASP A 177 -7.48 -13.46 15.47
N GLU A 178 -7.90 -12.99 14.28
CA GLU A 178 -8.29 -13.87 13.18
C GLU A 178 -7.10 -14.69 12.64
N LEU A 179 -5.97 -14.04 12.41
CA LEU A 179 -4.75 -14.70 11.94
C LEU A 179 -4.21 -15.72 12.95
N MET A 180 -4.28 -15.41 14.25
CA MET A 180 -3.87 -16.31 15.33
C MET A 180 -4.74 -17.59 15.41
N LYS A 181 -6.01 -17.53 15.02
CA LYS A 181 -6.86 -18.75 14.92
C LYS A 181 -6.31 -19.72 13.88
N MET A 182 -5.69 -19.22 12.81
CA MET A 182 -5.13 -20.05 11.74
C MET A 182 -3.79 -20.73 12.13
N THR A 183 -3.17 -20.30 13.22
CA THR A 183 -1.92 -20.90 13.75
C THR A 183 -2.16 -22.08 14.69
N LYS A 184 -3.39 -22.31 15.10
CA LYS A 184 -3.81 -23.46 15.92
C LYS A 184 -4.06 -24.66 15.04
#